data_3026879728d291f5b690ea00b99883f9
#
_entry.id   3026879728d291f5b690ea00b99883f9
#
_cell.length_a   1.000
_cell.length_b   1.000
_cell.length_c   1.000
_cell.angle_alpha   90.00
_cell.angle_beta   90.00
_cell.angle_gamma   90.00
#
_symmetry.space_group_name_H-M   'P 1'
#
loop_
_entity.id
_entity.type
_entity.pdbx_description
1 polymer ?
#
loop_
_entity_poly.entity_id
_entity_poly.type
_entity_poly.pdbx_seq_one_letter_code
_entity_poly.pdbx_strand_id
1 'polypeptide(L)'
;MRISQRAQRVEPFYVMELAKAASAMAAQAQPGDRSMIYLNIGEPDFTAAPLVVAAAERAIRDGSSQYTQALGLPALREAISAWYLSRFGLSIDASRIVVTAGASAALQLACLALIEAGDEVLMPDPSYPCNRQFVQAAEGRAVMVPSGPEQRFQLSADQVQAHWTPATRGVLLASPSNPTGTSIARDELERIARFVRAKDGVTLVDEIYLGLSYEDEFGHSALGLPDGLGDEVISINSFSKYFNMTGWRLGWLVLPPALVPAVERLAQNLFICASTIAQHAALACFEPESLTEYERRRSEFKARRDFFIPELNRLGLSVPVMPDGAFYAWADVTGLCERWGIPRQGPRPDEGGSWALAFELMNRCQLAATPGRDFGSADPGRYLRFSTANSMAQLQEAVARLEQAL
;
A
#
# COMPACT_ATOMS: atom_id res chain seq x y z
N MET A 1 31.52 9.56 14.03
CA MET A 1 31.04 8.52 13.08
C MET A 1 30.45 9.26 11.87
N ARG A 2 30.77 8.86 10.63
CA ARG A 2 30.19 9.48 9.41
C ARG A 2 28.99 8.65 8.98
N ILE A 3 27.82 9.29 8.85
CA ILE A 3 26.60 8.69 8.30
C ILE A 3 26.67 8.79 6.77
N SER A 4 26.24 7.75 6.03
CA SER A 4 26.19 7.77 4.57
C SER A 4 25.22 8.83 4.06
N GLN A 5 25.52 9.42 2.91
CA GLN A 5 24.61 10.38 2.27
C GLN A 5 23.25 9.73 1.94
N ARG A 6 23.24 8.44 1.58
CA ARG A 6 22.01 7.67 1.35
C ARG A 6 21.10 7.67 2.58
N ALA A 7 21.62 7.36 3.76
CA ALA A 7 20.85 7.36 5.00
C ALA A 7 20.34 8.75 5.42
N GLN A 8 21.07 9.81 5.02
CA GLN A 8 20.65 11.19 5.29
C GLN A 8 19.55 11.67 4.36
N ARG A 9 19.44 11.10 3.15
CA ARG A 9 18.40 11.46 2.15
C ARG A 9 17.06 10.79 2.42
N VAL A 10 17.03 9.65 3.13
CA VAL A 10 15.77 8.97 3.49
C VAL A 10 15.02 9.83 4.49
N GLU A 11 13.83 10.27 4.09
CA GLU A 11 12.96 11.10 4.93
C GLU A 11 12.27 10.27 6.02
N PRO A 12 11.95 10.88 7.18
CA PRO A 12 11.16 10.21 8.20
C PRO A 12 9.74 9.93 7.68
N PHE A 13 9.12 8.90 8.22
CA PHE A 13 7.73 8.56 7.94
C PHE A 13 6.84 9.34 8.92
N TYR A 14 6.25 10.47 8.47
CA TYR A 14 5.52 11.42 9.32
C TYR A 14 4.28 10.83 9.99
N VAL A 15 3.66 9.82 9.38
CA VAL A 15 2.57 9.07 10.02
C VAL A 15 2.97 8.52 11.39
N MET A 16 4.26 8.21 11.59
CA MET A 16 4.77 7.73 12.87
C MET A 16 4.88 8.84 13.92
N GLU A 17 5.16 10.08 13.48
CA GLU A 17 5.17 11.24 14.38
C GLU A 17 3.76 11.54 14.88
N LEU A 18 2.78 11.53 13.98
CA LEU A 18 1.37 11.69 14.33
C LEU A 18 0.88 10.57 15.26
N ALA A 19 1.26 9.32 14.98
CA ALA A 19 0.91 8.19 15.83
C ALA A 19 1.48 8.32 17.25
N LYS A 20 2.73 8.82 17.39
CA LYS A 20 3.33 9.14 18.69
C LYS A 20 2.56 10.24 19.43
N ALA A 21 2.20 11.32 18.71
CA ALA A 21 1.42 12.42 19.29
C ALA A 21 0.04 11.91 19.76
N ALA A 22 -0.67 11.14 18.94
CA ALA A 22 -1.95 10.54 19.30
C ALA A 22 -1.84 9.62 20.52
N SER A 23 -0.79 8.79 20.58
CA SER A 23 -0.54 7.91 21.73
C SER A 23 -0.21 8.69 23.01
N ALA A 24 0.57 9.79 22.90
CA ALA A 24 0.88 10.66 24.03
C ALA A 24 -0.39 11.36 24.59
N MET A 25 -1.28 11.82 23.70
CA MET A 25 -2.58 12.40 24.09
C MET A 25 -3.48 11.34 24.75
N ALA A 26 -3.56 10.14 24.17
CA ALA A 26 -4.35 9.06 24.74
C ALA A 26 -3.86 8.63 26.13
N ALA A 27 -2.54 8.66 26.37
CA ALA A 27 -1.95 8.34 27.67
C ALA A 27 -2.24 9.39 28.77
N GLN A 28 -2.63 10.62 28.39
CA GLN A 28 -2.99 11.70 29.33
C GLN A 28 -4.50 11.73 29.62
N ALA A 29 -5.29 10.92 28.93
CA ALA A 29 -6.75 10.86 29.11
C ALA A 29 -7.11 10.39 30.53
N GLN A 30 -8.10 11.05 31.15
CA GLN A 30 -8.62 10.71 32.47
C GLN A 30 -9.75 9.66 32.36
N PRO A 31 -10.06 8.94 33.45
CA PRO A 31 -11.24 8.08 33.47
C PRO A 31 -12.53 8.87 33.13
N GLY A 32 -13.22 8.45 32.07
CA GLY A 32 -14.41 9.12 31.53
C GLY A 32 -14.17 9.98 30.29
N ASP A 33 -12.92 10.25 29.93
CA ASP A 33 -12.61 10.92 28.68
C ASP A 33 -12.88 10.01 27.48
N ARG A 34 -13.12 10.62 26.30
CA ARG A 34 -13.26 9.90 25.04
C ARG A 34 -11.93 9.24 24.65
N SER A 35 -11.96 7.97 24.29
CA SER A 35 -10.79 7.27 23.78
C SER A 35 -10.42 7.78 22.38
N MET A 36 -9.11 7.79 22.05
CA MET A 36 -8.61 8.10 20.72
C MET A 36 -9.05 7.02 19.71
N ILE A 37 -9.60 7.43 18.57
CA ILE A 37 -9.89 6.55 17.43
C ILE A 37 -8.80 6.77 16.38
N TYR A 38 -8.07 5.70 16.07
CA TYR A 38 -6.93 5.73 15.17
C TYR A 38 -7.35 5.43 13.73
N LEU A 39 -7.72 6.47 12.97
CA LEU A 39 -8.03 6.38 11.53
C LEU A 39 -6.79 6.65 10.64
N ASN A 40 -5.61 6.74 11.25
CA ASN A 40 -4.33 6.94 10.56
C ASN A 40 -3.59 5.63 10.26
N ILE A 41 -4.00 4.51 10.84
CA ILE A 41 -3.29 3.23 10.75
C ILE A 41 -3.70 2.49 9.48
N GLY A 42 -2.71 2.10 8.67
CA GLY A 42 -2.91 1.31 7.45
C GLY A 42 -2.84 -0.20 7.69
N GLU A 43 -3.53 -0.70 8.71
CA GLU A 43 -3.52 -2.10 9.14
C GLU A 43 -4.96 -2.59 9.34
N PRO A 44 -5.31 -3.80 8.83
CA PRO A 44 -6.60 -4.42 9.16
C PRO A 44 -6.77 -4.60 10.68
N ASP A 45 -7.99 -4.43 11.17
CA ASP A 45 -8.37 -4.76 12.56
C ASP A 45 -8.55 -6.27 12.77
N PHE A 46 -8.47 -7.05 11.71
CA PHE A 46 -8.44 -8.51 11.72
C PHE A 46 -7.01 -9.03 11.84
N THR A 47 -6.83 -10.14 12.55
CA THR A 47 -5.58 -10.91 12.57
C THR A 47 -5.63 -12.10 11.61
N ALA A 48 -4.54 -12.86 11.50
CA ALA A 48 -4.48 -14.04 10.65
C ALA A 48 -5.65 -15.00 10.92
N ALA A 49 -6.14 -15.68 9.88
CA ALA A 49 -7.23 -16.63 10.00
C ALA A 49 -6.87 -17.79 10.97
N PRO A 50 -7.87 -18.42 11.64
CA PRO A 50 -7.59 -19.45 12.65
C PRO A 50 -6.75 -20.62 12.14
N LEU A 51 -6.96 -21.07 10.90
CA LEU A 51 -6.15 -22.14 10.30
C LEU A 51 -4.68 -21.73 10.10
N VAL A 52 -4.42 -20.46 9.81
CA VAL A 52 -3.06 -19.91 9.68
C VAL A 52 -2.34 -19.92 11.01
N VAL A 53 -3.03 -19.52 12.09
CA VAL A 53 -2.48 -19.57 13.45
C VAL A 53 -2.16 -21.02 13.84
N ALA A 54 -3.10 -21.94 13.63
CA ALA A 54 -2.90 -23.37 13.91
C ALA A 54 -1.76 -23.99 13.09
N ALA A 55 -1.59 -23.55 11.83
CA ALA A 55 -0.45 -24.00 10.99
C ALA A 55 0.89 -23.48 11.51
N ALA A 56 0.96 -22.24 12.00
CA ALA A 56 2.16 -21.71 12.65
C ALA A 56 2.53 -22.48 13.91
N GLU A 57 1.55 -22.78 14.77
CA GLU A 57 1.77 -23.58 15.98
C GLU A 57 2.29 -24.98 15.66
N ARG A 58 1.75 -25.61 14.61
CA ARG A 58 2.28 -26.90 14.12
C ARG A 58 3.72 -26.78 13.65
N ALA A 59 4.02 -25.78 12.80
CA ALA A 59 5.36 -25.56 12.27
C ALA A 59 6.40 -25.39 13.40
N ILE A 60 6.05 -24.68 14.48
CA ILE A 60 6.91 -24.51 15.65
C ILE A 60 7.11 -25.85 16.37
N ARG A 61 6.05 -26.60 16.64
CA ARG A 61 6.10 -27.90 17.34
C ARG A 61 6.90 -28.96 16.56
N ASP A 62 6.77 -28.93 15.22
CA ASP A 62 7.44 -29.88 14.33
C ASP A 62 8.89 -29.50 14.02
N GLY A 63 9.37 -28.37 14.58
CA GLY A 63 10.73 -27.89 14.36
C GLY A 63 10.98 -27.33 12.95
N SER A 64 9.93 -26.98 12.20
CA SER A 64 10.01 -26.38 10.86
C SER A 64 10.47 -24.91 10.93
N SER A 65 11.69 -24.68 11.44
CA SER A 65 12.23 -23.33 11.70
C SER A 65 13.62 -23.09 11.07
N GLN A 66 14.14 -24.08 10.31
CA GLN A 66 15.42 -23.95 9.60
C GLN A 66 15.23 -23.14 8.32
N TYR A 67 16.33 -22.69 7.70
CA TYR A 67 16.30 -21.94 6.46
C TYR A 67 15.59 -22.69 5.33
N THR A 68 14.81 -21.95 4.55
CA THR A 68 14.26 -22.41 3.28
C THR A 68 15.14 -21.98 2.11
N GLN A 69 14.75 -22.32 0.90
CA GLN A 69 15.31 -21.72 -0.31
C GLN A 69 15.10 -20.21 -0.31
N ALA A 70 16.00 -19.46 -0.91
CA ALA A 70 15.91 -17.99 -0.99
C ALA A 70 14.66 -17.51 -1.73
N LEU A 71 14.20 -18.25 -2.74
CA LEU A 71 12.96 -17.99 -3.46
C LEU A 71 11.70 -18.37 -2.66
N GLY A 72 11.84 -19.00 -1.51
CA GLY A 72 10.75 -19.49 -0.67
C GLY A 72 10.43 -20.98 -0.85
N LEU A 73 9.57 -21.50 0.01
CA LEU A 73 9.10 -22.88 -0.04
C LEU A 73 8.43 -23.16 -1.40
N PRO A 74 8.83 -24.25 -2.11
CA PRO A 74 8.19 -24.62 -3.38
C PRO A 74 6.67 -24.76 -3.24
N ALA A 75 6.19 -25.44 -2.20
CA ALA A 75 4.77 -25.62 -1.95
C ALA A 75 4.02 -24.28 -1.79
N LEU A 76 4.64 -23.24 -1.17
CA LEU A 76 4.02 -21.93 -1.05
C LEU A 76 3.97 -21.20 -2.40
N ARG A 77 5.01 -21.29 -3.21
CA ARG A 77 5.04 -20.73 -4.57
C ARG A 77 3.98 -21.36 -5.47
N GLU A 78 3.81 -22.69 -5.38
CA GLU A 78 2.74 -23.42 -6.08
C GLU A 78 1.34 -23.01 -5.59
N ALA A 79 1.16 -22.83 -4.28
CA ALA A 79 -0.11 -22.39 -3.71
C ALA A 79 -0.46 -20.95 -4.16
N ILE A 80 0.52 -20.05 -4.23
CA ILE A 80 0.33 -18.70 -4.77
C ILE A 80 -0.05 -18.76 -6.27
N SER A 81 0.64 -19.60 -7.06
CA SER A 81 0.31 -19.82 -8.47
C SER A 81 -1.13 -20.33 -8.65
N ALA A 82 -1.55 -21.32 -7.88
CA ALA A 82 -2.91 -21.82 -7.88
C ALA A 82 -3.94 -20.77 -7.48
N TRP A 83 -3.60 -19.88 -6.54
CA TRP A 83 -4.46 -18.76 -6.15
C TRP A 83 -4.64 -17.75 -7.29
N TYR A 84 -3.59 -17.40 -8.04
CA TYR A 84 -3.74 -16.56 -9.24
C TYR A 84 -4.69 -17.19 -10.27
N LEU A 85 -4.57 -18.50 -10.48
CA LEU A 85 -5.45 -19.21 -11.41
C LEU A 85 -6.91 -19.19 -10.93
N SER A 86 -7.15 -19.53 -9.66
CA SER A 86 -8.51 -19.63 -9.12
C SER A 86 -9.19 -18.27 -8.96
N ARG A 87 -8.43 -17.22 -8.59
CA ARG A 87 -8.98 -15.90 -8.28
C ARG A 87 -9.08 -15.00 -9.49
N PHE A 88 -8.10 -15.02 -10.38
CA PHE A 88 -7.95 -14.08 -11.48
C PHE A 88 -7.95 -14.75 -12.85
N GLY A 89 -8.03 -16.10 -12.92
CA GLY A 89 -7.93 -16.85 -14.16
C GLY A 89 -6.55 -16.81 -14.83
N LEU A 90 -5.49 -16.46 -14.05
CA LEU A 90 -4.13 -16.27 -14.56
C LEU A 90 -3.25 -17.46 -14.24
N SER A 91 -2.70 -18.09 -15.28
CA SER A 91 -1.70 -19.16 -15.15
C SER A 91 -0.33 -18.55 -14.98
N ILE A 92 0.16 -18.48 -13.73
CA ILE A 92 1.48 -17.96 -13.38
C ILE A 92 2.40 -19.13 -13.03
N ASP A 93 3.53 -19.25 -13.74
CA ASP A 93 4.53 -20.28 -13.41
C ASP A 93 5.13 -19.99 -12.02
N ALA A 94 5.08 -21.00 -11.13
CA ALA A 94 5.64 -20.89 -9.79
C ALA A 94 7.14 -20.53 -9.77
N SER A 95 7.89 -20.83 -10.85
CA SER A 95 9.29 -20.43 -11.00
C SER A 95 9.51 -18.92 -11.05
N ARG A 96 8.48 -18.15 -11.43
CA ARG A 96 8.48 -16.68 -11.47
C ARG A 96 8.22 -16.04 -10.11
N ILE A 97 7.74 -16.82 -9.13
CA ILE A 97 7.31 -16.32 -7.83
C ILE A 97 8.48 -16.36 -6.85
N VAL A 98 8.76 -15.24 -6.20
CA VAL A 98 9.79 -15.06 -5.16
C VAL A 98 9.13 -14.63 -3.87
N VAL A 99 9.14 -15.50 -2.86
CA VAL A 99 8.61 -15.18 -1.51
C VAL A 99 9.61 -14.32 -0.76
N THR A 100 9.12 -13.25 -0.12
CA THR A 100 9.96 -12.23 0.50
C THR A 100 9.52 -11.90 1.94
N ALA A 101 10.39 -11.22 2.70
CA ALA A 101 10.08 -10.71 4.03
C ALA A 101 9.12 -9.49 3.98
N GLY A 102 7.92 -9.71 3.44
CA GLY A 102 6.90 -8.69 3.17
C GLY A 102 7.14 -7.96 1.84
N ALA A 103 6.15 -7.18 1.40
CA ALA A 103 6.23 -6.37 0.19
C ALA A 103 7.39 -5.34 0.23
N SER A 104 7.79 -4.88 1.42
CA SER A 104 8.94 -3.96 1.55
C SER A 104 10.25 -4.59 1.06
N ALA A 105 10.50 -5.86 1.40
CA ALA A 105 11.67 -6.58 0.88
C ALA A 105 11.52 -6.87 -0.62
N ALA A 106 10.30 -7.13 -1.10
CA ALA A 106 10.02 -7.29 -2.52
C ALA A 106 10.36 -6.04 -3.32
N LEU A 107 9.86 -4.87 -2.89
CA LEU A 107 10.16 -3.57 -3.50
C LEU A 107 11.65 -3.25 -3.46
N GLN A 108 12.31 -3.51 -2.33
CA GLN A 108 13.76 -3.30 -2.20
C GLN A 108 14.55 -4.18 -3.17
N LEU A 109 14.22 -5.47 -3.28
CA LEU A 109 14.88 -6.38 -4.22
C LEU A 109 14.66 -5.95 -5.67
N ALA A 110 13.43 -5.58 -6.03
CA ALA A 110 13.12 -5.10 -7.38
C ALA A 110 13.90 -3.81 -7.72
N CYS A 111 13.92 -2.83 -6.82
CA CYS A 111 14.68 -1.60 -7.02
C CYS A 111 16.19 -1.86 -7.14
N LEU A 112 16.77 -2.69 -6.26
CA LEU A 112 18.19 -3.02 -6.32
C LEU A 112 18.59 -3.83 -7.56
N ALA A 113 17.66 -4.61 -8.13
CA ALA A 113 17.91 -5.39 -9.34
C ALA A 113 17.85 -4.56 -10.63
N LEU A 114 17.17 -3.41 -10.62
CA LEU A 114 16.76 -2.71 -11.84
C LEU A 114 17.20 -1.25 -11.92
N ILE A 115 17.55 -0.63 -10.80
CA ILE A 115 17.80 0.81 -10.71
C ILE A 115 19.27 1.04 -10.39
N GLU A 116 19.89 1.93 -11.14
CA GLU A 116 21.27 2.40 -10.95
C GLU A 116 21.31 3.88 -10.61
N ALA A 117 22.48 4.35 -10.21
CA ALA A 117 22.69 5.77 -9.91
C ALA A 117 22.44 6.63 -11.16
N GLY A 118 21.51 7.57 -11.05
CA GLY A 118 21.10 8.45 -12.14
C GLY A 118 19.82 8.03 -12.85
N ASP A 119 19.33 6.82 -12.63
CA ASP A 119 18.04 6.38 -13.15
C ASP A 119 16.88 7.11 -12.50
N GLU A 120 15.83 7.35 -13.29
CA GLU A 120 14.58 7.95 -12.87
C GLU A 120 13.45 6.92 -12.90
N VAL A 121 12.60 6.95 -11.88
CA VAL A 121 11.37 6.14 -11.81
C VAL A 121 10.18 7.07 -11.65
N LEU A 122 9.24 7.04 -12.61
CA LEU A 122 8.02 7.84 -12.54
C LEU A 122 7.03 7.19 -11.58
N MET A 123 6.39 8.01 -10.75
CA MET A 123 5.37 7.60 -9.77
C MET A 123 4.23 8.61 -9.74
N PRO A 124 2.98 8.21 -9.42
CA PRO A 124 1.92 9.17 -9.16
C PRO A 124 2.22 9.97 -7.88
N ASP A 125 1.77 11.20 -7.84
CA ASP A 125 1.69 12.04 -6.65
C ASP A 125 0.21 12.39 -6.41
N PRO A 126 -0.45 11.80 -5.40
CA PRO A 126 0.08 11.10 -4.24
C PRO A 126 0.44 9.62 -4.47
N SER A 127 1.35 9.08 -3.65
CA SER A 127 1.68 7.65 -3.60
C SER A 127 2.14 7.21 -2.21
N TYR A 128 2.30 5.89 -2.03
CA TYR A 128 2.80 5.34 -0.76
C TYR A 128 4.22 5.85 -0.46
N PRO A 129 4.46 6.44 0.71
CA PRO A 129 5.71 7.17 1.01
C PRO A 129 6.98 6.34 0.80
N CYS A 130 6.94 5.05 1.18
CA CYS A 130 8.13 4.21 1.10
C CYS A 130 8.56 3.91 -0.35
N ASN A 131 7.66 4.02 -1.34
CA ASN A 131 8.01 3.72 -2.74
C ASN A 131 9.14 4.61 -3.25
N ARG A 132 9.07 5.93 -3.01
CA ARG A 132 10.14 6.85 -3.37
C ARG A 132 11.43 6.58 -2.60
N GLN A 133 11.32 6.09 -1.35
CA GLN A 133 12.48 5.79 -0.52
C GLN A 133 13.20 4.52 -1.00
N PHE A 134 12.49 3.51 -1.51
CA PHE A 134 13.13 2.33 -2.11
C PHE A 134 13.93 2.68 -3.35
N VAL A 135 13.40 3.55 -4.22
CA VAL A 135 14.12 4.06 -5.39
C VAL A 135 15.37 4.84 -4.97
N GLN A 136 15.24 5.74 -3.97
CA GLN A 136 16.37 6.51 -3.45
C GLN A 136 17.42 5.64 -2.76
N ALA A 137 17.00 4.57 -2.06
CA ALA A 137 17.91 3.63 -1.44
C ALA A 137 18.71 2.83 -2.47
N ALA A 138 18.14 2.59 -3.65
CA ALA A 138 18.82 2.02 -4.81
C ALA A 138 19.61 3.07 -5.64
N GLU A 139 19.77 4.31 -5.12
CA GLU A 139 20.49 5.43 -5.73
C GLU A 139 19.82 6.05 -6.97
N GLY A 140 18.61 5.62 -7.31
CA GLY A 140 17.78 6.25 -8.34
C GLY A 140 17.07 7.51 -7.82
N ARG A 141 16.38 8.19 -8.72
CA ARG A 141 15.56 9.37 -8.46
C ARG A 141 14.08 9.05 -8.70
N ALA A 142 13.26 9.15 -7.67
CA ALA A 142 11.81 9.11 -7.81
C ALA A 142 11.32 10.44 -8.42
N VAL A 143 10.60 10.35 -9.53
CA VAL A 143 9.96 11.48 -10.20
C VAL A 143 8.46 11.40 -9.92
N MET A 144 8.02 12.22 -8.97
CA MET A 144 6.63 12.30 -8.55
C MET A 144 5.85 13.16 -9.55
N VAL A 145 4.85 12.56 -10.22
CA VAL A 145 4.03 13.23 -11.24
C VAL A 145 2.66 13.55 -10.66
N PRO A 146 2.28 14.83 -10.55
CA PRO A 146 0.99 15.23 -10.00
C PRO A 146 -0.17 14.53 -10.73
N SER A 147 -1.00 13.84 -9.97
CA SER A 147 -2.14 13.06 -10.46
C SER A 147 -3.39 13.45 -9.68
N GLY A 148 -4.33 14.10 -10.34
CA GLY A 148 -5.55 14.63 -9.72
C GLY A 148 -6.73 13.65 -9.70
N PRO A 149 -7.87 14.08 -9.19
CA PRO A 149 -9.08 13.26 -9.16
C PRO A 149 -9.61 12.90 -10.56
N GLU A 150 -9.35 13.70 -11.56
CA GLU A 150 -9.74 13.47 -12.96
C GLU A 150 -9.02 12.26 -13.58
N GLN A 151 -7.80 11.91 -13.10
CA GLN A 151 -7.07 10.68 -13.41
C GLN A 151 -7.19 9.65 -12.28
N ARG A 152 -8.17 9.80 -11.37
CA ARG A 152 -8.34 8.91 -10.22
C ARG A 152 -7.08 8.83 -9.31
N PHE A 153 -6.28 9.90 -9.28
CA PHE A 153 -4.99 9.97 -8.59
C PHE A 153 -3.97 8.91 -9.06
N GLN A 154 -4.10 8.44 -10.29
CA GLN A 154 -3.22 7.48 -10.93
C GLN A 154 -2.47 8.14 -12.10
N LEU A 155 -1.33 7.57 -12.51
CA LEU A 155 -0.67 7.99 -13.74
C LEU A 155 -1.48 7.58 -14.97
N SER A 156 -1.58 8.48 -15.94
CA SER A 156 -2.02 8.14 -17.28
C SER A 156 -0.82 7.84 -18.20
N ALA A 157 -1.07 7.12 -19.28
CA ALA A 157 -0.05 6.87 -20.31
C ALA A 157 0.47 8.16 -20.93
N ASP A 158 -0.39 9.17 -21.10
CA ASP A 158 -0.01 10.47 -21.62
C ASP A 158 0.92 11.22 -20.66
N GLN A 159 0.67 11.14 -19.34
CA GLN A 159 1.57 11.68 -18.32
C GLN A 159 2.91 10.94 -18.31
N VAL A 160 2.91 9.61 -18.39
CA VAL A 160 4.14 8.81 -18.47
C VAL A 160 4.94 9.23 -19.69
N GLN A 161 4.30 9.36 -20.86
CA GLN A 161 4.96 9.80 -22.08
C GLN A 161 5.53 11.22 -21.97
N ALA A 162 4.79 12.14 -21.36
CA ALA A 162 5.20 13.54 -21.22
C ALA A 162 6.40 13.73 -20.28
N HIS A 163 6.54 12.86 -19.27
CA HIS A 163 7.61 12.93 -18.27
C HIS A 163 8.77 11.96 -18.54
N TRP A 164 8.70 11.18 -19.64
CA TRP A 164 9.75 10.23 -19.98
C TRP A 164 10.98 10.95 -20.51
N THR A 165 12.14 10.71 -19.90
CA THR A 165 13.44 11.25 -20.29
C THR A 165 14.41 10.12 -20.66
N PRO A 166 15.57 10.41 -21.23
CA PRO A 166 16.62 9.39 -21.44
C PRO A 166 17.12 8.73 -20.15
N ALA A 167 16.93 9.37 -18.99
CA ALA A 167 17.28 8.79 -17.68
C ALA A 167 16.14 7.95 -17.09
N THR A 168 14.95 7.97 -17.68
CA THR A 168 13.81 7.23 -17.13
C THR A 168 14.00 5.73 -17.35
N ARG A 169 14.07 4.99 -16.25
CA ARG A 169 14.19 3.53 -16.22
C ARG A 169 12.85 2.82 -16.25
N GLY A 170 11.81 3.44 -15.69
CA GLY A 170 10.48 2.83 -15.65
C GLY A 170 9.47 3.56 -14.80
N VAL A 171 8.40 2.85 -14.49
CA VAL A 171 7.29 3.34 -13.66
C VAL A 171 7.11 2.44 -12.43
N LEU A 172 6.73 3.03 -11.29
CA LEU A 172 6.26 2.29 -10.11
C LEU A 172 4.86 2.77 -9.77
N LEU A 173 3.89 1.90 -10.00
CA LEU A 173 2.47 2.11 -9.85
C LEU A 173 1.94 1.32 -8.66
N ALA A 174 0.74 1.66 -8.16
CA ALA A 174 0.03 0.88 -7.17
C ALA A 174 -1.46 0.79 -7.55
N SER A 175 -2.00 -0.44 -7.60
CA SER A 175 -3.40 -0.68 -7.98
C SER A 175 -3.99 -1.88 -7.21
N PRO A 176 -4.89 -1.63 -6.25
CA PRO A 176 -5.34 -0.35 -5.67
C PRO A 176 -4.25 0.39 -4.91
N SER A 177 -4.31 1.73 -4.89
CA SER A 177 -3.29 2.60 -4.33
C SER A 177 -3.50 2.93 -2.84
N ASN A 178 -2.43 3.17 -2.14
CA ASN A 178 -2.37 3.92 -0.89
C ASN A 178 -1.74 5.30 -1.22
N PRO A 179 -2.43 6.45 -0.99
CA PRO A 179 -3.49 6.67 0.01
C PRO A 179 -4.92 6.64 -0.52
N THR A 180 -5.16 6.51 -1.81
CA THR A 180 -6.43 6.89 -2.45
C THR A 180 -7.46 5.75 -2.51
N GLY A 181 -7.01 4.49 -2.41
CA GLY A 181 -7.85 3.31 -2.62
C GLY A 181 -8.31 3.12 -4.07
N THR A 182 -7.81 3.95 -4.99
CA THR A 182 -8.18 3.92 -6.41
C THR A 182 -7.29 2.96 -7.19
N SER A 183 -7.85 2.39 -8.24
CA SER A 183 -7.16 1.48 -9.16
C SER A 183 -6.97 2.11 -10.53
N ILE A 184 -6.02 1.57 -11.29
CA ILE A 184 -5.78 1.95 -12.69
C ILE A 184 -6.72 1.10 -13.56
N ALA A 185 -7.43 1.74 -14.50
CA ALA A 185 -8.23 1.03 -15.48
C ALA A 185 -7.34 0.12 -16.34
N ARG A 186 -7.88 -1.05 -16.75
CA ARG A 186 -7.09 -2.07 -17.43
C ARG A 186 -6.49 -1.58 -18.76
N ASP A 187 -7.25 -0.85 -19.53
CA ASP A 187 -6.82 -0.26 -20.79
C ASP A 187 -5.73 0.79 -20.61
N GLU A 188 -5.84 1.59 -19.53
CA GLU A 188 -4.82 2.58 -19.21
C GLU A 188 -3.53 1.93 -18.72
N LEU A 189 -3.62 0.89 -17.90
CA LEU A 189 -2.45 0.12 -17.47
C LEU A 189 -1.76 -0.57 -18.66
N GLU A 190 -2.56 -1.08 -19.61
CA GLU A 190 -2.05 -1.65 -20.86
C GLU A 190 -1.32 -0.59 -21.71
N ARG A 191 -1.90 0.60 -21.88
CA ARG A 191 -1.25 1.71 -22.60
C ARG A 191 0.08 2.09 -21.96
N ILE A 192 0.12 2.21 -20.63
CA ILE A 192 1.36 2.49 -19.88
C ILE A 192 2.40 1.39 -20.14
N ALA A 193 2.04 0.12 -19.94
CA ALA A 193 2.97 -1.00 -20.10
C ALA A 193 3.50 -1.12 -21.53
N ARG A 194 2.66 -0.89 -22.55
CA ARG A 194 3.09 -0.86 -23.97
C ARG A 194 4.09 0.25 -24.24
N PHE A 195 3.82 1.44 -23.72
CA PHE A 195 4.74 2.58 -23.90
C PHE A 195 6.08 2.30 -23.21
N VAL A 196 6.05 1.84 -21.95
CA VAL A 196 7.25 1.53 -21.15
C VAL A 196 8.09 0.44 -21.84
N ARG A 197 7.45 -0.63 -22.32
CA ARG A 197 8.14 -1.69 -23.10
C ARG A 197 8.78 -1.16 -24.36
N ALA A 198 8.11 -0.27 -25.10
CA ALA A 198 8.64 0.35 -26.31
C ALA A 198 9.87 1.25 -26.03
N LYS A 199 10.10 1.62 -24.78
CA LYS A 199 11.26 2.38 -24.30
C LYS A 199 12.33 1.52 -23.63
N ASP A 200 12.21 0.19 -23.70
CA ASP A 200 13.07 -0.76 -22.96
C ASP A 200 13.07 -0.49 -21.45
N GLY A 201 11.94 -0.01 -20.95
CA GLY A 201 11.74 0.33 -19.55
C GLY A 201 11.09 -0.80 -18.75
N VAL A 202 10.93 -0.59 -17.44
CA VAL A 202 10.32 -1.55 -16.53
C VAL A 202 9.02 -1.01 -15.95
N THR A 203 8.00 -1.89 -15.85
CA THR A 203 6.73 -1.59 -15.20
C THR A 203 6.65 -2.40 -13.91
N LEU A 204 6.69 -1.69 -12.76
CA LEU A 204 6.47 -2.27 -11.44
C LEU A 204 5.07 -1.89 -10.98
N VAL A 205 4.30 -2.88 -10.51
CA VAL A 205 2.95 -2.66 -9.99
C VAL A 205 2.85 -3.25 -8.59
N ASP A 206 2.63 -2.38 -7.61
CA ASP A 206 2.32 -2.77 -6.24
C ASP A 206 0.83 -3.14 -6.15
N GLU A 207 0.58 -4.44 -6.04
CA GLU A 207 -0.75 -5.06 -6.00
C GLU A 207 -1.13 -5.56 -4.60
N ILE A 208 -0.52 -5.03 -3.54
CA ILE A 208 -0.74 -5.53 -2.17
C ILE A 208 -2.20 -5.44 -1.71
N TYR A 209 -2.99 -4.57 -2.35
CA TYR A 209 -4.43 -4.44 -2.10
C TYR A 209 -5.31 -5.13 -3.14
N LEU A 210 -4.76 -5.82 -4.14
CA LEU A 210 -5.53 -6.43 -5.23
C LEU A 210 -6.61 -7.40 -4.70
N GLY A 211 -6.30 -8.21 -3.69
CA GLY A 211 -7.28 -9.08 -3.04
C GLY A 211 -8.42 -8.32 -2.34
N LEU A 212 -8.25 -7.02 -2.05
CA LEU A 212 -9.24 -6.13 -1.47
C LEU A 212 -9.88 -5.19 -2.50
N SER A 213 -9.86 -5.52 -3.79
CA SER A 213 -10.68 -4.84 -4.79
C SER A 213 -12.15 -5.18 -4.59
N TYR A 214 -13.01 -4.17 -4.68
CA TYR A 214 -14.45 -4.29 -4.40
C TYR A 214 -15.31 -4.36 -5.65
N GLU A 215 -14.81 -3.81 -6.75
CA GLU A 215 -15.49 -3.72 -8.04
C GLU A 215 -14.77 -4.58 -9.08
N ASP A 216 -15.50 -5.38 -9.83
CA ASP A 216 -14.94 -6.33 -10.81
C ASP A 216 -14.14 -5.63 -11.91
N GLU A 217 -14.57 -4.42 -12.31
CA GLU A 217 -13.89 -3.59 -13.29
C GLU A 217 -12.41 -3.32 -12.93
N PHE A 218 -12.12 -3.19 -11.62
CA PHE A 218 -10.80 -2.85 -11.10
C PHE A 218 -10.08 -4.02 -10.41
N GLY A 219 -10.73 -5.18 -10.36
CA GLY A 219 -10.20 -6.39 -9.71
C GLY A 219 -9.24 -7.21 -10.58
N HIS A 220 -8.41 -6.57 -11.42
CA HIS A 220 -7.49 -7.24 -12.35
C HIS A 220 -6.03 -7.04 -11.97
N SER A 221 -5.21 -8.08 -12.17
CA SER A 221 -3.76 -8.01 -12.03
C SER A 221 -3.09 -7.54 -13.32
N ALA A 222 -2.03 -6.77 -13.20
CA ALA A 222 -1.15 -6.40 -14.32
C ALA A 222 -0.53 -7.62 -15.02
N LEU A 223 -0.42 -8.75 -14.33
CA LEU A 223 0.04 -10.01 -14.91
C LEU A 223 -0.90 -10.57 -15.97
N GLY A 224 -2.16 -10.09 -16.02
CA GLY A 224 -3.16 -10.47 -17.02
C GLY A 224 -3.19 -9.56 -18.26
N LEU A 225 -2.23 -8.67 -18.43
CA LEU A 225 -2.13 -7.81 -19.62
C LEU A 225 -1.83 -8.64 -20.88
N PRO A 226 -2.43 -8.27 -22.03
CA PRO A 226 -2.33 -9.06 -23.26
C PRO A 226 -0.96 -8.95 -23.94
N ASP A 227 -0.76 -9.73 -25.01
CA ASP A 227 0.37 -9.69 -25.92
C ASP A 227 1.74 -9.84 -25.23
N GLY A 228 1.80 -10.66 -24.17
CA GLY A 228 3.02 -10.91 -23.40
C GLY A 228 3.41 -9.77 -22.47
N LEU A 229 2.66 -8.68 -22.40
CA LEU A 229 2.95 -7.56 -21.47
C LEU A 229 2.95 -8.02 -20.02
N GLY A 230 2.00 -8.87 -19.62
CA GLY A 230 1.92 -9.42 -18.27
C GLY A 230 3.13 -10.28 -17.86
N ASP A 231 3.87 -10.82 -18.85
CA ASP A 231 5.10 -11.56 -18.58
C ASP A 231 6.31 -10.66 -18.32
N GLU A 232 6.24 -9.41 -18.74
CA GLU A 232 7.29 -8.41 -18.59
C GLU A 232 7.07 -7.47 -17.39
N VAL A 233 5.85 -7.44 -16.83
CA VAL A 233 5.54 -6.66 -15.61
C VAL A 233 6.09 -7.35 -14.38
N ILE A 234 6.52 -6.55 -13.41
CA ILE A 234 6.87 -7.00 -12.07
C ILE A 234 5.71 -6.68 -11.14
N SER A 235 5.05 -7.70 -10.64
CA SER A 235 3.99 -7.55 -9.64
C SER A 235 4.55 -7.77 -8.23
N ILE A 236 4.21 -6.87 -7.32
CA ILE A 236 4.53 -6.93 -5.90
C ILE A 236 3.25 -7.22 -5.13
N ASN A 237 3.25 -8.23 -4.26
CA ASN A 237 2.09 -8.54 -3.46
C ASN A 237 2.46 -8.89 -2.00
N SER A 238 1.47 -9.07 -1.13
CA SER A 238 1.70 -9.24 0.30
C SER A 238 0.63 -10.08 0.97
N PHE A 239 1.04 -10.84 1.99
CA PHE A 239 0.12 -11.47 2.93
C PHE A 239 -0.46 -10.48 3.97
N SER A 240 0.05 -9.24 4.02
CA SER A 240 -0.32 -8.27 5.06
C SER A 240 -1.76 -7.78 4.98
N LYS A 241 -2.39 -7.69 3.78
CA LYS A 241 -3.66 -6.96 3.62
C LYS A 241 -4.84 -7.92 3.48
N TYR A 242 -5.03 -8.53 2.32
CA TYR A 242 -6.12 -9.49 2.10
C TYR A 242 -6.05 -10.69 3.06
N PHE A 243 -4.85 -11.22 3.32
CA PHE A 243 -4.63 -12.37 4.21
C PHE A 243 -4.45 -11.99 5.68
N ASN A 244 -4.51 -10.72 6.05
CA ASN A 244 -4.43 -10.19 7.43
C ASN A 244 -3.19 -10.66 8.23
N MET A 245 -2.05 -10.82 7.58
CA MET A 245 -0.79 -11.28 8.18
C MET A 245 0.24 -10.14 8.28
N THR A 246 -0.13 -8.96 8.79
CA THR A 246 0.74 -7.78 8.80
C THR A 246 2.06 -8.01 9.54
N GLY A 247 2.01 -8.43 10.79
CA GLY A 247 3.17 -8.66 11.66
C GLY A 247 4.01 -9.89 11.29
N TRP A 248 3.51 -10.77 10.41
CA TRP A 248 4.21 -11.97 9.96
C TRP A 248 5.32 -11.69 8.96
N ARG A 249 5.32 -10.50 8.36
CA ARG A 249 6.32 -10.03 7.41
C ARG A 249 6.52 -10.99 6.23
N LEU A 250 5.46 -11.29 5.50
CA LEU A 250 5.48 -12.17 4.33
C LEU A 250 4.83 -11.49 3.12
N GLY A 251 5.44 -11.65 1.94
CA GLY A 251 4.97 -11.14 0.65
C GLY A 251 5.63 -11.89 -0.49
N TRP A 252 5.39 -11.46 -1.71
CA TRP A 252 6.03 -12.06 -2.88
C TRP A 252 6.15 -11.10 -4.05
N LEU A 253 7.06 -11.43 -4.96
CA LEU A 253 7.21 -10.87 -6.30
C LEU A 253 6.75 -11.91 -7.32
N VAL A 254 6.16 -11.44 -8.42
CA VAL A 254 6.09 -12.18 -9.67
C VAL A 254 6.96 -11.46 -10.68
N LEU A 255 7.96 -12.16 -11.21
CA LEU A 255 9.01 -11.59 -12.03
C LEU A 255 8.95 -12.09 -13.48
N PRO A 256 9.43 -11.31 -14.45
CA PRO A 256 9.89 -11.85 -15.73
C PRO A 256 10.93 -12.95 -15.50
N PRO A 257 10.88 -14.09 -16.22
CA PRO A 257 11.78 -15.22 -15.97
C PRO A 257 13.27 -14.84 -15.99
N ALA A 258 13.68 -13.91 -16.83
CA ALA A 258 15.06 -13.46 -16.96
C ALA A 258 15.60 -12.75 -15.71
N LEU A 259 14.74 -12.17 -14.88
CA LEU A 259 15.13 -11.45 -13.66
C LEU A 259 15.26 -12.38 -12.44
N VAL A 260 14.63 -13.54 -12.43
CA VAL A 260 14.61 -14.46 -11.28
C VAL A 260 16.02 -14.80 -10.78
N PRO A 261 17.01 -15.17 -11.62
CA PRO A 261 18.34 -15.51 -11.13
C PRO A 261 19.08 -14.33 -10.49
N ALA A 262 18.84 -13.11 -10.95
CA ALA A 262 19.45 -11.90 -10.37
C ALA A 262 18.84 -11.57 -9.01
N VAL A 263 17.50 -11.61 -8.91
CA VAL A 263 16.77 -11.37 -7.66
C VAL A 263 17.07 -12.48 -6.65
N GLU A 264 17.21 -13.73 -7.07
CA GLU A 264 17.59 -14.83 -6.18
C GLU A 264 18.96 -14.57 -5.54
N ARG A 265 19.98 -14.16 -6.31
CA ARG A 265 21.31 -13.82 -5.75
C ARG A 265 21.24 -12.68 -4.73
N LEU A 266 20.42 -11.66 -5.01
CA LEU A 266 20.20 -10.57 -4.04
C LEU A 266 19.50 -11.08 -2.78
N ALA A 267 18.44 -11.88 -2.91
CA ALA A 267 17.71 -12.45 -1.79
C ALA A 267 18.59 -13.32 -0.90
N GLN A 268 19.44 -14.19 -1.51
CA GLN A 268 20.40 -15.02 -0.79
C GLN A 268 21.36 -14.22 0.08
N ASN A 269 21.82 -13.07 -0.41
CA ASN A 269 22.83 -12.27 0.28
C ASN A 269 22.26 -11.23 1.24
N LEU A 270 21.03 -10.74 1.00
CA LEU A 270 20.43 -9.69 1.81
C LEU A 270 19.49 -10.23 2.90
N PHE A 271 18.84 -11.38 2.65
CA PHE A 271 17.80 -11.92 3.52
C PHE A 271 17.98 -13.40 3.87
N ILE A 272 18.77 -14.15 3.10
CA ILE A 272 18.89 -15.62 3.12
C ILE A 272 17.58 -16.27 2.68
N CYS A 273 16.48 -16.09 3.45
CA CYS A 273 15.12 -16.47 3.09
C CYS A 273 14.10 -15.64 3.90
N ALA A 274 12.83 -15.69 3.52
CA ALA A 274 11.73 -15.20 4.35
C ALA A 274 11.52 -16.12 5.58
N SER A 275 10.79 -15.62 6.60
CA SER A 275 10.50 -16.39 7.82
C SER A 275 9.87 -17.74 7.49
N THR A 276 10.56 -18.83 7.85
CA THR A 276 10.13 -20.21 7.57
C THR A 276 8.78 -20.52 8.22
N ILE A 277 8.59 -20.12 9.49
CA ILE A 277 7.33 -20.32 10.22
C ILE A 277 6.20 -19.58 9.52
N ALA A 278 6.43 -18.33 9.07
CA ALA A 278 5.43 -17.57 8.34
C ALA A 278 5.08 -18.23 6.99
N GLN A 279 6.04 -18.79 6.29
CA GLN A 279 5.80 -19.50 5.03
C GLN A 279 4.96 -20.77 5.24
N HIS A 280 5.25 -21.59 6.25
CA HIS A 280 4.44 -22.76 6.58
C HIS A 280 3.02 -22.37 7.01
N ALA A 281 2.88 -21.31 7.79
CA ALA A 281 1.57 -20.77 8.18
C ALA A 281 0.77 -20.30 6.98
N ALA A 282 1.41 -19.61 6.03
CA ALA A 282 0.77 -19.02 4.86
C ALA A 282 0.19 -20.07 3.89
N LEU A 283 0.62 -21.31 3.91
CA LEU A 283 -0.03 -22.40 3.16
C LEU A 283 -1.52 -22.51 3.53
N ALA A 284 -1.84 -22.35 4.81
CA ALA A 284 -3.23 -22.39 5.27
C ALA A 284 -4.08 -21.17 4.84
N CYS A 285 -3.48 -20.10 4.28
CA CYS A 285 -4.23 -19.00 3.70
C CYS A 285 -5.07 -19.43 2.49
N PHE A 286 -4.63 -20.46 1.79
CA PHE A 286 -5.25 -20.94 0.55
C PHE A 286 -6.24 -22.08 0.78
N GLU A 287 -6.43 -22.51 2.03
CA GLU A 287 -7.48 -23.47 2.39
C GLU A 287 -8.88 -22.85 2.20
N PRO A 288 -9.88 -23.64 1.77
CA PRO A 288 -11.23 -23.13 1.46
C PRO A 288 -11.87 -22.34 2.61
N GLU A 289 -11.68 -22.77 3.86
CA GLU A 289 -12.22 -22.11 5.05
C GLU A 289 -11.56 -20.74 5.27
N SER A 290 -10.25 -20.64 5.07
CA SER A 290 -9.51 -19.37 5.17
C SER A 290 -9.94 -18.41 4.07
N LEU A 291 -10.07 -18.88 2.82
CA LEU A 291 -10.53 -18.06 1.70
C LEU A 291 -11.96 -17.55 1.93
N THR A 292 -12.86 -18.38 2.46
CA THR A 292 -14.22 -17.98 2.85
C THR A 292 -14.19 -16.85 3.90
N GLU A 293 -13.34 -16.98 4.92
CA GLU A 293 -13.19 -15.94 5.94
C GLU A 293 -12.62 -14.63 5.36
N TYR A 294 -11.64 -14.68 4.47
CA TYR A 294 -11.10 -13.48 3.83
C TYR A 294 -12.13 -12.77 2.94
N GLU A 295 -12.97 -13.51 2.22
CA GLU A 295 -14.07 -12.92 1.44
C GLU A 295 -15.14 -12.27 2.34
N ARG A 296 -15.45 -12.88 3.49
CA ARG A 296 -16.30 -12.26 4.51
C ARG A 296 -15.72 -10.93 4.98
N ARG A 297 -14.40 -10.92 5.30
CA ARG A 297 -13.70 -9.71 5.76
C ARG A 297 -13.62 -8.64 4.67
N ARG A 298 -13.38 -9.04 3.41
CA ARG A 298 -13.42 -8.13 2.26
C ARG A 298 -14.78 -7.47 2.12
N SER A 299 -15.85 -8.23 2.26
CA SER A 299 -17.22 -7.72 2.23
C SER A 299 -17.48 -6.74 3.38
N GLU A 300 -16.92 -6.98 4.56
CA GLU A 300 -17.01 -6.07 5.70
C GLU A 300 -16.23 -4.77 5.44
N PHE A 301 -15.01 -4.81 4.89
CA PHE A 301 -14.28 -3.61 4.50
C PHE A 301 -15.05 -2.79 3.44
N LYS A 302 -15.69 -3.46 2.46
CA LYS A 302 -16.57 -2.79 1.51
C LYS A 302 -17.73 -2.07 2.20
N ALA A 303 -18.42 -2.73 3.12
CA ALA A 303 -19.52 -2.14 3.88
C ALA A 303 -19.07 -0.92 4.71
N ARG A 304 -17.89 -0.98 5.33
CA ARG A 304 -17.29 0.13 6.07
C ARG A 304 -16.98 1.33 5.16
N ARG A 305 -16.42 1.08 3.97
CA ARG A 305 -16.21 2.09 2.93
C ARG A 305 -17.53 2.74 2.53
N ASP A 306 -18.51 1.90 2.20
CA ASP A 306 -19.82 2.32 1.70
C ASP A 306 -20.63 3.13 2.74
N PHE A 307 -20.35 2.94 4.02
CA PHE A 307 -20.86 3.76 5.11
C PHE A 307 -20.05 5.05 5.28
N PHE A 308 -18.73 4.93 5.45
CA PHE A 308 -17.92 6.04 5.97
C PHE A 308 -17.70 7.16 4.95
N ILE A 309 -17.54 6.83 3.66
CA ILE A 309 -17.26 7.83 2.64
C ILE A 309 -18.44 8.76 2.36
N PRO A 310 -19.69 8.29 2.21
CA PRO A 310 -20.84 9.18 2.13
C PRO A 310 -20.99 10.10 3.34
N GLU A 311 -20.67 9.60 4.54
CA GLU A 311 -20.72 10.41 5.76
C GLU A 311 -19.62 11.48 5.79
N LEU A 312 -18.40 11.18 5.36
CA LEU A 312 -17.36 12.20 5.19
C LEU A 312 -17.81 13.30 4.22
N ASN A 313 -18.36 12.91 3.07
CA ASN A 313 -18.88 13.86 2.07
C ASN A 313 -20.01 14.73 2.65
N ARG A 314 -20.94 14.15 3.39
CA ARG A 314 -22.04 14.87 4.06
C ARG A 314 -21.51 15.91 5.06
N LEU A 315 -20.41 15.59 5.74
CA LEU A 315 -19.76 16.48 6.73
C LEU A 315 -18.82 17.52 6.08
N GLY A 316 -18.69 17.54 4.75
CA GLY A 316 -17.86 18.51 4.03
C GLY A 316 -16.37 18.13 3.93
N LEU A 317 -16.05 16.86 4.19
CA LEU A 317 -14.73 16.27 3.87
C LEU A 317 -14.87 15.51 2.55
N SER A 318 -14.67 16.22 1.43
CA SER A 318 -14.98 15.68 0.11
C SER A 318 -14.01 14.58 -0.30
N VAL A 319 -14.51 13.37 -0.54
CA VAL A 319 -13.77 12.29 -1.17
C VAL A 319 -14.10 12.28 -2.67
N PRO A 320 -13.25 12.90 -3.52
CA PRO A 320 -13.62 13.21 -4.92
C PRO A 320 -13.69 11.97 -5.81
N VAL A 321 -13.02 10.89 -5.42
CA VAL A 321 -13.06 9.61 -6.13
C VAL A 321 -13.38 8.50 -5.15
N MET A 322 -14.45 7.74 -5.42
CA MET A 322 -14.80 6.58 -4.62
C MET A 322 -13.69 5.52 -4.74
N PRO A 323 -13.12 5.03 -3.64
CA PRO A 323 -12.12 3.97 -3.67
C PRO A 323 -12.67 2.66 -4.24
N ASP A 324 -11.91 2.00 -5.10
CA ASP A 324 -12.26 0.70 -5.70
C ASP A 324 -11.82 -0.46 -4.83
N GLY A 325 -10.88 -0.21 -3.93
CA GLY A 325 -10.27 -1.23 -3.09
C GLY A 325 -9.54 -0.64 -1.88
N ALA A 326 -8.73 -1.46 -1.24
CA ALA A 326 -8.05 -1.15 0.01
C ALA A 326 -9.04 -0.75 1.13
N PHE A 327 -8.61 0.04 2.08
CA PHE A 327 -9.44 0.54 3.18
C PHE A 327 -9.04 1.99 3.51
N TYR A 328 -8.99 2.85 2.47
CA TYR A 328 -8.63 4.26 2.63
C TYR A 328 -9.65 5.17 1.99
N ALA A 329 -9.84 6.35 2.59
CA ALA A 329 -10.52 7.49 2.02
C ALA A 329 -9.51 8.65 1.92
N TRP A 330 -9.35 9.22 0.73
CA TRP A 330 -8.51 10.38 0.44
C TRP A 330 -9.39 11.60 0.33
N ALA A 331 -9.50 12.34 1.44
CA ALA A 331 -10.46 13.42 1.58
C ALA A 331 -9.83 14.80 1.38
N ASP A 332 -10.42 15.62 0.52
CA ASP A 332 -10.17 17.05 0.46
C ASP A 332 -10.77 17.72 1.69
N VAL A 333 -9.93 18.36 2.46
CA VAL A 333 -10.29 18.98 3.74
C VAL A 333 -10.31 20.50 3.70
N THR A 334 -10.24 21.09 2.50
CA THR A 334 -10.22 22.53 2.32
C THR A 334 -11.39 23.19 3.03
N GLY A 335 -12.62 22.68 2.83
CA GLY A 335 -13.83 23.25 3.44
C GLY A 335 -13.83 23.16 4.97
N LEU A 336 -13.29 22.09 5.54
CA LEU A 336 -13.18 21.95 7.00
C LEU A 336 -12.11 22.88 7.58
N CYS A 337 -10.97 23.02 6.88
CA CYS A 337 -9.93 23.98 7.27
C CYS A 337 -10.48 25.41 7.30
N GLU A 338 -11.22 25.82 6.27
CA GLU A 338 -11.87 27.15 6.21
C GLU A 338 -12.85 27.36 7.36
N ARG A 339 -13.71 26.37 7.63
CA ARG A 339 -14.71 26.43 8.72
C ARG A 339 -14.03 26.55 10.09
N TRP A 340 -12.90 25.88 10.31
CA TRP A 340 -12.17 25.93 11.57
C TRP A 340 -11.12 27.03 11.65
N GLY A 341 -11.01 27.88 10.62
CA GLY A 341 -10.03 28.97 10.56
C GLY A 341 -8.57 28.50 10.48
N ILE A 342 -8.34 27.31 9.93
CA ILE A 342 -7.01 26.74 9.75
C ILE A 342 -6.42 27.28 8.46
N PRO A 343 -5.29 28.00 8.47
CA PRO A 343 -4.71 28.55 7.25
C PRO A 343 -4.20 27.43 6.33
N ARG A 344 -4.38 27.62 5.03
CA ARG A 344 -3.91 26.70 3.99
C ARG A 344 -2.39 26.51 3.99
N GLN A 345 -1.66 27.59 4.35
CA GLN A 345 -0.21 27.59 4.50
C GLN A 345 0.13 28.05 5.91
N GLY A 346 0.98 27.31 6.58
CA GLY A 346 1.53 27.68 7.88
C GLY A 346 2.83 28.47 7.79
N PRO A 347 3.45 28.81 8.93
CA PRO A 347 4.76 29.47 8.99
C PRO A 347 5.85 28.66 8.28
N ARG A 348 5.72 27.35 8.24
CA ARG A 348 6.56 26.44 7.45
C ARG A 348 5.72 25.80 6.33
N PRO A 349 6.31 25.39 5.21
CA PRO A 349 5.59 24.77 4.11
C PRO A 349 4.74 23.54 4.49
N ASP A 350 5.10 22.92 5.60
CA ASP A 350 4.52 21.68 6.13
C ASP A 350 3.54 21.91 7.31
N GLU A 351 3.36 23.16 7.77
CA GLU A 351 2.56 23.53 8.95
C GLU A 351 1.21 24.18 8.62
N GLY A 352 0.63 23.92 7.50
CA GLY A 352 -0.70 24.42 7.13
C GLY A 352 -1.66 23.33 6.71
N GLY A 353 -2.90 23.71 6.47
CA GLY A 353 -3.91 22.83 5.90
C GLY A 353 -4.06 21.50 6.64
N SER A 354 -3.92 20.39 5.94
CA SER A 354 -4.17 19.05 6.48
C SER A 354 -3.28 18.65 7.66
N TRP A 355 -2.04 19.18 7.75
CA TRP A 355 -1.16 18.91 8.89
C TRP A 355 -1.72 19.51 10.18
N ALA A 356 -2.05 20.79 10.17
CA ALA A 356 -2.64 21.47 11.32
C ALA A 356 -4.01 20.87 11.68
N LEU A 357 -4.83 20.55 10.66
CA LEU A 357 -6.12 19.90 10.84
C LEU A 357 -6.00 18.54 11.52
N ALA A 358 -4.98 17.74 11.20
CA ALA A 358 -4.78 16.44 11.86
C ALA A 358 -4.63 16.58 13.39
N PHE A 359 -3.93 17.62 13.88
CA PHE A 359 -3.83 17.90 15.32
C PHE A 359 -5.15 18.44 15.89
N GLU A 360 -5.86 19.30 15.16
CA GLU A 360 -7.16 19.80 15.60
C GLU A 360 -8.22 18.67 15.69
N LEU A 361 -8.17 17.69 14.78
CA LEU A 361 -9.03 16.49 14.86
C LEU A 361 -8.72 15.65 16.11
N MET A 362 -7.44 15.50 16.46
CA MET A 362 -7.07 14.83 17.71
C MET A 362 -7.55 15.60 18.93
N ASN A 363 -7.40 16.92 18.94
CA ASN A 363 -7.78 17.78 20.07
C ASN A 363 -9.30 17.86 20.27
N ARG A 364 -10.07 18.10 19.20
CA ARG A 364 -11.52 18.34 19.28
C ARG A 364 -12.34 17.07 19.24
N CYS A 365 -11.89 16.08 18.46
CA CYS A 365 -12.68 14.88 18.17
C CYS A 365 -12.05 13.60 18.71
N GLN A 366 -10.80 13.61 19.22
CA GLN A 366 -10.00 12.42 19.53
C GLN A 366 -9.94 11.45 18.32
N LEU A 367 -9.71 12.00 17.12
CA LEU A 367 -9.56 11.27 15.89
C LEU A 367 -8.16 11.52 15.32
N ALA A 368 -7.41 10.46 15.05
CA ALA A 368 -6.11 10.54 14.38
C ALA A 368 -6.26 10.17 12.89
N ALA A 369 -5.89 11.05 11.97
CA ALA A 369 -5.90 10.83 10.52
C ALA A 369 -4.55 11.24 9.92
N THR A 370 -4.16 10.70 8.76
CA THR A 370 -2.83 10.95 8.17
C THR A 370 -2.85 12.14 7.21
N PRO A 371 -2.02 13.17 7.43
CA PRO A 371 -1.94 14.34 6.54
C PRO A 371 -1.30 14.02 5.19
N GLY A 372 -1.65 14.82 4.18
CA GLY A 372 -1.25 14.60 2.79
C GLY A 372 0.25 14.67 2.53
N ARG A 373 1.01 15.40 3.35
CA ARG A 373 2.46 15.55 3.21
C ARG A 373 3.25 14.24 3.19
N ASP A 374 2.73 13.17 3.78
CA ASP A 374 3.37 11.86 3.74
C ASP A 374 3.38 11.27 2.32
N PHE A 375 2.34 11.57 1.53
CA PHE A 375 2.06 10.87 0.29
C PHE A 375 2.59 11.56 -0.96
N GLY A 376 3.05 12.81 -0.84
CA GLY A 376 3.58 13.55 -1.97
C GLY A 376 3.74 15.03 -1.69
N SER A 377 4.06 15.77 -2.76
CA SER A 377 4.29 17.21 -2.74
C SER A 377 3.22 18.00 -3.50
N ALA A 378 2.40 17.33 -4.28
CA ALA A 378 1.31 17.96 -5.03
C ALA A 378 0.15 18.28 -4.08
N ASP A 379 0.07 19.56 -3.66
CA ASP A 379 -0.97 20.09 -2.78
C ASP A 379 -1.13 19.33 -1.43
N PRO A 380 -0.03 19.08 -0.68
CA PRO A 380 -0.01 18.21 0.50
C PRO A 380 -0.88 18.74 1.64
N GLY A 381 -1.14 20.04 1.68
CA GLY A 381 -2.00 20.69 2.67
C GLY A 381 -3.50 20.49 2.43
N ARG A 382 -3.89 19.97 1.28
CA ARG A 382 -5.29 19.84 0.86
C ARG A 382 -5.97 18.56 1.34
N TYR A 383 -5.23 17.48 1.50
CA TYR A 383 -5.79 16.16 1.69
C TYR A 383 -5.43 15.53 3.04
N LEU A 384 -6.37 14.73 3.57
CA LEU A 384 -6.16 13.78 4.66
C LEU A 384 -6.52 12.37 4.19
N ARG A 385 -5.73 11.39 4.62
CA ARG A 385 -6.08 9.98 4.49
C ARG A 385 -6.75 9.49 5.78
N PHE A 386 -7.96 8.96 5.64
CA PHE A 386 -8.65 8.19 6.69
C PHE A 386 -8.57 6.71 6.38
N SER A 387 -8.34 5.89 7.39
CA SER A 387 -8.45 4.43 7.30
C SER A 387 -9.88 4.00 7.65
N THR A 388 -10.46 3.14 6.83
CA THR A 388 -11.74 2.48 7.10
C THR A 388 -11.54 1.06 7.64
N ALA A 389 -10.33 0.72 8.10
CA ALA A 389 -10.00 -0.60 8.66
C ALA A 389 -10.53 -0.82 10.09
N ASN A 390 -10.99 0.24 10.74
CA ASN A 390 -11.61 0.18 12.06
C ASN A 390 -12.98 -0.53 12.04
N SER A 391 -13.45 -1.01 13.19
CA SER A 391 -14.79 -1.59 13.28
C SER A 391 -15.90 -0.60 12.88
N MET A 392 -17.03 -1.10 12.40
CA MET A 392 -18.18 -0.25 12.02
C MET A 392 -18.61 0.66 13.18
N ALA A 393 -18.61 0.15 14.42
CA ALA A 393 -18.96 0.95 15.59
C ALA A 393 -17.99 2.12 15.82
N GLN A 394 -16.69 1.91 15.62
CA GLN A 394 -15.70 2.99 15.72
C GLN A 394 -15.85 4.02 14.59
N LEU A 395 -16.18 3.60 13.38
CA LEU A 395 -16.45 4.52 12.26
C LEU A 395 -17.72 5.35 12.50
N GLN A 396 -18.78 4.74 13.02
CA GLN A 396 -20.01 5.46 13.42
C GLN A 396 -19.73 6.48 14.54
N GLU A 397 -18.97 6.10 15.54
CA GLU A 397 -18.56 7.01 16.61
C GLU A 397 -17.68 8.16 16.07
N ALA A 398 -16.76 7.87 15.13
CA ALA A 398 -15.94 8.90 14.50
C ALA A 398 -16.80 9.93 13.73
N VAL A 399 -17.80 9.47 12.98
CA VAL A 399 -18.78 10.35 12.29
C VAL A 399 -19.53 11.21 13.29
N ALA A 400 -20.05 10.63 14.39
CA ALA A 400 -20.78 11.37 15.41
C ALA A 400 -19.91 12.45 16.08
N ARG A 401 -18.63 12.16 16.33
CA ARG A 401 -17.69 13.15 16.90
C ARG A 401 -17.36 14.29 15.93
N LEU A 402 -17.19 13.98 14.65
CA LEU A 402 -17.01 14.99 13.61
C LEU A 402 -18.24 15.90 13.52
N GLU A 403 -19.44 15.32 13.50
CA GLU A 403 -20.69 16.08 13.44
C GLU A 403 -20.89 17.02 14.64
N GLN A 404 -20.51 16.58 15.85
CA GLN A 404 -20.57 17.42 17.05
C GLN A 404 -19.55 18.57 17.04
N ALA A 405 -18.45 18.46 16.29
CA ALA A 405 -17.39 19.46 16.22
C ALA A 405 -17.58 20.47 15.08
N LEU A 406 -18.53 20.23 14.18
CA LEU A 406 -18.89 21.09 13.03
C LEU A 406 -19.95 22.13 13.36
#